data_0ac7eaee5df3a30035e4f6c826b3b0c2
#
_entry.id   0ac7eaee5df3a30035e4f6c826b3b0c2
#
_cell.length_a   1.000
_cell.length_b   1.000
_cell.length_c   1.000
_cell.angle_alpha   90.00
_cell.angle_beta   90.00
_cell.angle_gamma   90.00
#
_symmetry.space_group_name_H-M   'P 1'
#
loop_
_entity.id
_entity.type
_entity.pdbx_description
1 polymer ?
#
loop_
_entity_poly.entity_id
_entity_poly.type
_entity_poly.pdbx_seq_one_letter_code
_entity_poly.pdbx_strand_id
1 'polypeptide(L)'
;MNPQAVIWLMNSRCNLNCVHCYASRFLGMRELSLEEKLRLIRELAEAGVRYVGLTGGEPLLSEDLEPCIKELYDRGVECSVNTNGVLLNERFARLFRRYDVYVFLSVDGASREVHEGIRGEGTWERLMRGAEAVRRKGVEFSTIMAISKLNYFEAGGYVELAERLGADSACMIPIVPVGRANPGIAPDVSELIAALKSAEEAAKSLGYWMTVWCYVPAKLFIDPRYVSTWADCRRGKVVDIDPAGNLLLCDVLDVSSGNVKMGFRKALEKYFESEHVRKVMNPKLKEPCKSCGLRDVCMGGCYARSYIAYGTFDGPDPYCPKVQRIEQAR
;
A
#
# COMPACT_ATOMS: atom_id res chain seq x y z
N MET A 1 21.49 3.65 8.91
CA MET A 1 20.16 4.25 8.60
C MET A 1 19.13 3.28 9.12
N ASN A 2 18.17 3.72 9.93
CA ASN A 2 17.14 2.83 10.48
C ASN A 2 15.79 3.16 9.83
N PRO A 3 15.06 2.19 9.30
CA PRO A 3 13.70 2.41 8.82
C PRO A 3 12.79 2.80 10.00
N GLN A 4 11.83 3.66 9.75
CA GLN A 4 10.82 4.06 10.73
C GLN A 4 9.56 3.19 10.62
N ALA A 5 9.33 2.61 9.45
CA ALA A 5 8.17 1.79 9.16
C ALA A 5 8.56 0.51 8.41
N VAL A 6 7.80 -0.53 8.64
CA VAL A 6 7.90 -1.81 7.92
C VAL A 6 6.52 -2.17 7.38
N ILE A 7 6.46 -2.53 6.09
CA ILE A 7 5.29 -3.18 5.49
C ILE A 7 5.60 -4.67 5.40
N TRP A 8 4.82 -5.46 6.12
CA TRP A 8 5.11 -6.88 6.26
C TRP A 8 3.98 -7.73 5.68
N LEU A 9 4.29 -8.45 4.59
CA LEU A 9 3.43 -9.50 4.07
C LEU A 9 3.56 -10.70 5.01
N MET A 10 2.79 -10.70 6.11
CA MET A 10 2.97 -11.61 7.21
C MET A 10 2.53 -13.06 6.91
N ASN A 11 1.70 -13.24 5.87
CA ASN A 11 1.22 -14.54 5.43
C ASN A 11 1.10 -14.64 3.91
N SER A 12 1.02 -15.88 3.42
CA SER A 12 0.99 -16.23 2.00
C SER A 12 -0.33 -16.89 1.55
N ARG A 13 -1.40 -16.78 2.36
CA ARG A 13 -2.73 -17.33 2.05
C ARG A 13 -3.75 -16.23 1.92
N CYS A 14 -4.65 -16.35 0.94
CA CYS A 14 -5.76 -15.43 0.74
C CYS A 14 -7.04 -16.20 0.42
N ASN A 15 -8.17 -15.69 0.87
CA ASN A 15 -9.52 -16.20 0.58
C ASN A 15 -10.13 -15.61 -0.69
N LEU A 16 -9.43 -14.70 -1.37
CA LEU A 16 -9.88 -14.05 -2.61
C LEU A 16 -8.89 -14.26 -3.76
N ASN A 17 -9.40 -14.05 -4.98
CA ASN A 17 -8.63 -14.15 -6.21
C ASN A 17 -8.74 -12.88 -7.07
N CYS A 18 -8.55 -11.71 -6.45
CA CYS A 18 -8.72 -10.39 -7.07
C CYS A 18 -7.90 -10.25 -8.35
N VAL A 19 -8.49 -9.65 -9.40
CA VAL A 19 -7.86 -9.53 -10.73
C VAL A 19 -6.63 -8.61 -10.76
N HIS A 20 -6.53 -7.68 -9.81
CA HIS A 20 -5.44 -6.69 -9.72
C HIS A 20 -4.39 -7.03 -8.64
N CYS A 21 -4.43 -8.23 -8.05
CA CYS A 21 -3.61 -8.57 -6.89
C CYS A 21 -2.12 -8.65 -7.24
N TYR A 22 -1.35 -7.66 -6.79
CA TYR A 22 0.12 -7.66 -6.92
C TYR A 22 0.77 -8.72 -6.04
N ALA A 23 0.20 -8.99 -4.87
CA ALA A 23 0.73 -9.93 -3.88
C ALA A 23 0.50 -11.40 -4.27
N SER A 24 -0.21 -11.68 -5.37
CA SER A 24 -0.50 -13.05 -5.82
C SER A 24 0.76 -13.90 -6.06
N ARG A 25 1.90 -13.28 -6.33
CA ARG A 25 3.20 -13.93 -6.50
C ARG A 25 3.81 -14.47 -5.20
N PHE A 26 3.34 -13.98 -4.04
CA PHE A 26 3.76 -14.48 -2.73
C PHE A 26 2.86 -15.59 -2.19
N LEU A 27 1.73 -15.87 -2.86
CA LEU A 27 0.81 -16.92 -2.42
C LEU A 27 1.48 -18.28 -2.47
N GLY A 28 1.31 -19.07 -1.39
CA GLY A 28 1.96 -20.38 -1.24
C GLY A 28 3.44 -20.34 -0.87
N MET A 29 4.04 -19.16 -0.70
CA MET A 29 5.40 -19.03 -0.19
C MET A 29 5.50 -19.58 1.25
N ARG A 30 6.63 -20.17 1.59
CA ARG A 30 6.89 -20.61 2.97
C ARG A 30 6.92 -19.41 3.90
N GLU A 31 6.09 -19.43 4.92
CA GLU A 31 6.02 -18.37 5.93
C GLU A 31 7.07 -18.56 7.04
N LEU A 32 7.42 -17.47 7.71
CA LEU A 32 8.11 -17.53 8.99
C LEU A 32 7.21 -18.26 10.02
N SER A 33 7.81 -19.06 10.90
CA SER A 33 7.10 -19.63 12.04
C SER A 33 6.65 -18.55 13.01
N LEU A 34 5.68 -18.84 13.89
CA LEU A 34 5.27 -17.90 14.93
C LEU A 34 6.44 -17.40 15.78
N GLU A 35 7.35 -18.30 16.16
CA GLU A 35 8.55 -17.94 16.92
C GLU A 35 9.46 -16.97 16.15
N GLU A 36 9.68 -17.23 14.84
CA GLU A 36 10.44 -16.34 13.95
C GLU A 36 9.75 -14.98 13.80
N LYS A 37 8.40 -14.95 13.68
CA LYS A 37 7.60 -13.72 13.61
C LYS A 37 7.73 -12.88 14.90
N LEU A 38 7.57 -13.51 16.06
CA LEU A 38 7.68 -12.81 17.34
C LEU A 38 9.12 -12.32 17.61
N ARG A 39 10.13 -13.10 17.20
CA ARG A 39 11.52 -12.66 17.26
C ARG A 39 11.73 -11.43 16.37
N LEU A 40 11.25 -11.47 15.14
CA LEU A 40 11.33 -10.33 14.22
C LEU A 40 10.72 -9.06 14.84
N ILE A 41 9.53 -9.16 15.44
CA ILE A 41 8.88 -8.00 16.08
C ILE A 41 9.75 -7.40 17.17
N ARG A 42 10.39 -8.23 18.02
CA ARG A 42 11.32 -7.76 19.04
C ARG A 42 12.51 -7.02 18.43
N GLU A 43 13.12 -7.61 17.40
CA GLU A 43 14.26 -7.02 16.69
C GLU A 43 13.88 -5.70 15.97
N LEU A 44 12.67 -5.59 15.44
CA LEU A 44 12.14 -4.35 14.85
C LEU A 44 12.03 -3.23 15.90
N ALA A 45 11.44 -3.53 17.05
CA ALA A 45 11.32 -2.57 18.15
C ALA A 45 12.70 -2.12 18.68
N GLU A 46 13.64 -3.05 18.87
CA GLU A 46 15.03 -2.77 19.27
C GLU A 46 15.79 -1.92 18.23
N ALA A 47 15.45 -2.07 16.94
CA ALA A 47 16.02 -1.25 15.87
C ALA A 47 15.37 0.15 15.76
N GLY A 48 14.33 0.44 16.54
CA GLY A 48 13.66 1.73 16.59
C GLY A 48 12.57 1.90 15.50
N VAL A 49 12.07 0.79 14.94
CA VAL A 49 10.89 0.81 14.08
C VAL A 49 9.69 1.21 14.93
N ARG A 50 8.91 2.17 14.43
CA ARG A 50 7.76 2.74 15.15
C ARG A 50 6.43 2.25 14.61
N TYR A 51 6.40 1.76 13.38
CA TYR A 51 5.17 1.37 12.72
C TYR A 51 5.37 0.10 11.89
N VAL A 52 4.41 -0.83 12.00
CA VAL A 52 4.34 -2.05 11.20
C VAL A 52 2.95 -2.17 10.56
N GLY A 53 2.91 -2.12 9.23
CA GLY A 53 1.72 -2.43 8.44
C GLY A 53 1.67 -3.93 8.12
N LEU A 54 0.76 -4.66 8.73
CA LEU A 54 0.53 -6.08 8.45
C LEU A 54 -0.34 -6.23 7.22
N THR A 55 0.18 -6.91 6.21
CA THR A 55 -0.50 -7.23 4.95
C THR A 55 -0.14 -8.66 4.54
N GLY A 56 -0.28 -9.01 3.26
CA GLY A 56 0.14 -10.31 2.74
C GLY A 56 -0.86 -10.87 1.74
N GLY A 57 -1.29 -12.10 1.92
CA GLY A 57 -2.50 -12.62 1.29
C GLY A 57 -3.72 -11.95 1.95
N GLU A 58 -4.29 -12.60 2.96
CA GLU A 58 -5.27 -11.99 3.85
C GLU A 58 -4.84 -12.22 5.31
N PRO A 59 -4.45 -11.17 6.06
CA PRO A 59 -3.97 -11.31 7.43
C PRO A 59 -4.97 -12.00 8.37
N LEU A 60 -6.28 -11.80 8.17
CA LEU A 60 -7.33 -12.41 9.02
C LEU A 60 -7.41 -13.94 8.89
N LEU A 61 -6.71 -14.54 7.91
CA LEU A 61 -6.55 -15.99 7.81
C LEU A 61 -5.41 -16.54 8.67
N SER A 62 -4.52 -15.66 9.16
CA SER A 62 -3.37 -16.11 9.93
C SER A 62 -3.72 -16.33 11.39
N GLU A 63 -3.44 -17.52 11.90
CA GLU A 63 -3.55 -17.83 13.34
C GLU A 63 -2.52 -17.05 14.16
N ASP A 64 -1.44 -16.62 13.53
CA ASP A 64 -0.36 -15.83 14.13
C ASP A 64 -0.70 -14.34 14.27
N LEU A 65 -1.82 -13.87 13.69
CA LEU A 65 -2.17 -12.44 13.66
C LEU A 65 -2.32 -11.86 15.07
N GLU A 66 -3.13 -12.50 15.93
CA GLU A 66 -3.37 -12.03 17.30
C GLU A 66 -2.10 -12.01 18.15
N PRO A 67 -1.27 -13.09 18.19
CA PRO A 67 0.03 -13.04 18.87
C PRO A 67 0.98 -11.95 18.37
N CYS A 68 1.04 -11.72 17.05
CA CYS A 68 1.88 -10.67 16.47
C CYS A 68 1.39 -9.27 16.84
N ILE A 69 0.09 -9.00 16.75
CA ILE A 69 -0.50 -7.72 17.17
C ILE A 69 -0.19 -7.45 18.66
N LYS A 70 -0.39 -8.46 19.51
CA LYS A 70 -0.09 -8.33 20.94
C LYS A 70 1.38 -7.99 21.19
N GLU A 71 2.32 -8.69 20.55
CA GLU A 71 3.75 -8.44 20.71
C GLU A 71 4.12 -7.02 20.21
N LEU A 72 3.56 -6.55 19.10
CA LEU A 72 3.75 -5.17 18.61
C LEU A 72 3.27 -4.15 19.64
N TYR A 73 2.05 -4.32 20.16
CA TYR A 73 1.45 -3.46 21.16
C TYR A 73 2.29 -3.42 22.45
N ASP A 74 2.70 -4.59 22.97
CA ASP A 74 3.51 -4.71 24.19
C ASP A 74 4.90 -4.04 24.02
N ARG A 75 5.37 -3.86 22.78
CA ARG A 75 6.63 -3.16 22.43
C ARG A 75 6.45 -1.67 22.10
N GLY A 76 5.24 -1.16 22.14
CA GLY A 76 4.95 0.23 21.78
C GLY A 76 5.17 0.53 20.29
N VAL A 77 5.01 -0.48 19.42
CA VAL A 77 5.09 -0.33 17.96
C VAL A 77 3.67 -0.21 17.42
N GLU A 78 3.38 0.88 16.75
CA GLU A 78 2.10 1.12 16.09
C GLU A 78 1.84 0.05 15.04
N CYS A 79 0.61 -0.45 14.97
CA CYS A 79 0.21 -1.53 14.07
C CYS A 79 -0.98 -1.14 13.22
N SER A 80 -0.90 -1.42 11.92
CA SER A 80 -2.09 -1.48 11.08
C SER A 80 -2.28 -2.84 10.43
N VAL A 81 -3.51 -3.13 10.01
CA VAL A 81 -3.88 -4.33 9.27
C VAL A 81 -4.57 -3.93 7.97
N ASN A 82 -3.98 -4.34 6.83
CA ASN A 82 -4.60 -4.22 5.53
C ASN A 82 -5.41 -5.48 5.26
N THR A 83 -6.73 -5.37 5.16
CA THR A 83 -7.62 -6.51 4.96
C THR A 83 -8.61 -6.28 3.82
N ASN A 84 -9.01 -7.38 3.15
CA ASN A 84 -10.11 -7.35 2.19
C ASN A 84 -11.50 -7.24 2.87
N GLY A 85 -11.57 -7.31 4.20
CA GLY A 85 -12.77 -7.12 5.00
C GLY A 85 -13.76 -8.29 5.01
N VAL A 86 -13.59 -9.30 4.15
CA VAL A 86 -14.55 -10.40 3.99
C VAL A 86 -14.68 -11.29 5.24
N LEU A 87 -13.61 -11.43 6.01
CA LEU A 87 -13.56 -12.18 7.27
C LEU A 87 -13.71 -11.30 8.51
N LEU A 88 -13.74 -9.97 8.30
CA LEU A 88 -13.82 -9.01 9.38
C LEU A 88 -15.18 -9.11 10.10
N ASN A 89 -15.15 -9.25 11.41
CA ASN A 89 -16.31 -9.45 12.25
C ASN A 89 -16.09 -8.86 13.66
N GLU A 90 -17.07 -9.00 14.56
CA GLU A 90 -16.97 -8.45 15.91
C GLU A 90 -15.80 -9.00 16.75
N ARG A 91 -15.34 -10.24 16.50
CA ARG A 91 -14.16 -10.80 17.18
C ARG A 91 -12.92 -10.01 16.81
N PHE A 92 -12.67 -9.80 15.51
CA PHE A 92 -11.53 -9.02 15.03
C PHE A 92 -11.65 -7.54 15.41
N ALA A 93 -12.85 -6.96 15.34
CA ALA A 93 -13.07 -5.59 15.77
C ALA A 93 -12.76 -5.39 17.26
N ARG A 94 -13.11 -6.33 18.14
CA ARG A 94 -12.71 -6.29 19.57
C ARG A 94 -11.20 -6.45 19.74
N LEU A 95 -10.55 -7.33 18.96
CA LEU A 95 -9.09 -7.50 18.98
C LEU A 95 -8.40 -6.21 18.61
N PHE A 96 -8.79 -5.61 17.50
CA PHE A 96 -8.19 -4.38 16.97
C PHE A 96 -8.39 -3.21 17.94
N ARG A 97 -9.60 -3.05 18.49
CA ARG A 97 -9.85 -2.03 19.51
C ARG A 97 -9.03 -2.20 20.78
N ARG A 98 -8.82 -3.47 21.20
CA ARG A 98 -8.04 -3.79 22.41
C ARG A 98 -6.57 -3.40 22.29
N TYR A 99 -5.98 -3.57 21.10
CA TYR A 99 -4.56 -3.37 20.85
C TYR A 99 -4.28 -2.15 19.96
N ASP A 100 -5.23 -1.24 19.85
CA ASP A 100 -5.11 0.02 19.13
C ASP A 100 -4.62 -0.15 17.68
N VAL A 101 -5.18 -1.14 16.98
CA VAL A 101 -4.83 -1.46 15.60
C VAL A 101 -5.61 -0.60 14.65
N TYR A 102 -4.91 0.11 13.76
CA TYR A 102 -5.53 0.83 12.65
C TYR A 102 -5.89 -0.12 11.50
N VAL A 103 -7.06 0.03 10.89
CA VAL A 103 -7.49 -0.85 9.80
C VAL A 103 -7.49 -0.12 8.46
N PHE A 104 -6.83 -0.71 7.45
CA PHE A 104 -7.01 -0.33 6.05
C PHE A 104 -7.93 -1.33 5.38
N LEU A 105 -9.15 -0.89 5.05
CA LEU A 105 -10.18 -1.71 4.47
C LEU A 105 -10.19 -1.56 2.95
N SER A 106 -9.96 -2.64 2.23
CA SER A 106 -9.86 -2.61 0.78
C SER A 106 -11.23 -2.49 0.11
N VAL A 107 -11.48 -1.35 -0.55
CA VAL A 107 -12.75 -1.03 -1.23
C VAL A 107 -12.43 -0.55 -2.65
N ASP A 108 -12.67 -1.39 -3.66
CA ASP A 108 -12.28 -1.08 -5.05
C ASP A 108 -13.44 -0.62 -5.94
N GLY A 109 -14.53 -0.17 -5.37
CA GLY A 109 -15.66 0.42 -6.09
C GLY A 109 -16.60 1.15 -5.14
N ALA A 110 -17.36 2.09 -5.67
CA ALA A 110 -18.47 2.74 -4.98
C ALA A 110 -19.78 1.92 -5.09
N SER A 111 -19.80 0.98 -6.03
CA SER A 111 -20.90 0.05 -6.30
C SER A 111 -20.47 -1.40 -6.05
N ARG A 112 -21.48 -2.27 -5.83
CA ARG A 112 -21.29 -3.72 -5.73
C ARG A 112 -20.66 -4.27 -7.00
N GLU A 113 -21.20 -3.88 -8.13
CA GLU A 113 -20.85 -4.38 -9.45
C GLU A 113 -19.36 -4.18 -9.74
N VAL A 114 -18.85 -2.99 -9.50
CA VAL A 114 -17.44 -2.66 -9.74
C VAL A 114 -16.55 -3.35 -8.71
N HIS A 115 -16.91 -3.30 -7.42
CA HIS A 115 -16.12 -3.96 -6.39
C HIS A 115 -16.03 -5.48 -6.60
N GLU A 116 -17.16 -6.14 -6.84
CA GLU A 116 -17.20 -7.60 -7.04
C GLU A 116 -16.59 -8.02 -8.38
N GLY A 117 -16.68 -7.19 -9.43
CA GLY A 117 -15.97 -7.40 -10.69
C GLY A 117 -14.45 -7.46 -10.52
N ILE A 118 -13.91 -6.78 -9.50
CA ILE A 118 -12.47 -6.76 -9.20
C ILE A 118 -12.10 -7.83 -8.16
N ARG A 119 -12.89 -7.97 -7.09
CA ARG A 119 -12.53 -8.80 -5.93
C ARG A 119 -13.24 -10.15 -5.86
N GLY A 120 -14.28 -10.34 -6.65
CA GLY A 120 -15.06 -11.57 -6.73
C GLY A 120 -16.46 -11.42 -6.12
N GLU A 121 -17.37 -12.24 -6.61
CA GLU A 121 -18.78 -12.26 -6.25
C GLU A 121 -18.98 -12.54 -4.74
N GLY A 122 -19.98 -11.90 -4.14
CA GLY A 122 -20.33 -12.05 -2.72
C GLY A 122 -19.37 -11.39 -1.73
N THR A 123 -18.39 -10.59 -2.21
CA THR A 123 -17.46 -9.86 -1.34
C THR A 123 -18.05 -8.57 -0.79
N TRP A 124 -18.91 -7.89 -1.53
CA TRP A 124 -19.49 -6.61 -1.14
C TRP A 124 -20.25 -6.64 0.18
N GLU A 125 -21.24 -7.55 0.32
CA GLU A 125 -22.03 -7.66 1.53
C GLU A 125 -21.18 -7.99 2.77
N ARG A 126 -20.15 -8.82 2.58
CA ARG A 126 -19.25 -9.19 3.66
C ARG A 126 -18.37 -8.03 4.08
N LEU A 127 -17.85 -7.28 3.11
CA LEU A 127 -17.09 -6.05 3.33
C LEU A 127 -17.92 -5.03 4.11
N MET A 128 -19.17 -4.76 3.69
CA MET A 128 -20.05 -3.80 4.37
C MET A 128 -20.32 -4.22 5.83
N ARG A 129 -20.54 -5.51 6.08
CA ARG A 129 -20.67 -6.02 7.47
C ARG A 129 -19.37 -5.87 8.27
N GLY A 130 -18.21 -6.07 7.63
CA GLY A 130 -16.91 -5.87 8.26
C GLY A 130 -16.66 -4.40 8.64
N ALA A 131 -16.96 -3.47 7.73
CA ALA A 131 -16.88 -2.04 7.98
C ALA A 131 -17.78 -1.61 9.15
N GLU A 132 -19.02 -2.09 9.17
CA GLU A 132 -19.95 -1.81 10.28
C GLU A 132 -19.45 -2.37 11.62
N ALA A 133 -18.83 -3.56 11.63
CA ALA A 133 -18.28 -4.15 12.84
C ALA A 133 -17.16 -3.30 13.46
N VAL A 134 -16.21 -2.80 12.65
CA VAL A 134 -15.13 -1.93 13.15
C VAL A 134 -15.67 -0.57 13.58
N ARG A 135 -16.57 0.04 12.79
CA ARG A 135 -17.22 1.30 13.14
C ARG A 135 -17.94 1.23 14.49
N ARG A 136 -18.77 0.19 14.71
CA ARG A 136 -19.53 -0.02 15.97
C ARG A 136 -18.64 -0.23 17.19
N LYS A 137 -17.41 -0.76 17.00
CA LYS A 137 -16.46 -0.97 18.10
C LYS A 137 -15.53 0.22 18.30
N GLY A 138 -15.67 1.28 17.51
CA GLY A 138 -14.80 2.46 17.59
C GLY A 138 -13.35 2.15 17.21
N VAL A 139 -13.14 1.24 16.26
CA VAL A 139 -11.83 0.99 15.67
C VAL A 139 -11.59 2.04 14.59
N GLU A 140 -10.46 2.70 14.64
CA GLU A 140 -10.04 3.65 13.61
C GLU A 140 -9.71 2.93 12.31
N PHE A 141 -10.24 3.43 11.20
CA PHE A 141 -9.98 2.82 9.89
C PHE A 141 -10.07 3.80 8.74
N SER A 142 -9.31 3.51 7.70
CA SER A 142 -9.46 4.12 6.38
C SER A 142 -9.87 3.07 5.35
N THR A 143 -10.52 3.52 4.29
CA THR A 143 -10.68 2.70 3.09
C THR A 143 -9.49 2.89 2.15
N ILE A 144 -9.21 1.88 1.32
CA ILE A 144 -8.17 1.98 0.29
C ILE A 144 -8.68 1.42 -1.03
N MET A 145 -8.60 2.24 -2.10
CA MET A 145 -8.92 1.88 -3.47
C MET A 145 -7.64 1.74 -4.30
N ALA A 146 -7.48 0.59 -4.95
CA ALA A 146 -6.45 0.39 -5.97
C ALA A 146 -6.97 0.86 -7.33
N ILE A 147 -6.55 2.06 -7.78
CA ILE A 147 -7.03 2.68 -9.02
C ILE A 147 -6.57 1.88 -10.24
N SER A 148 -7.52 1.48 -11.07
CA SER A 148 -7.34 0.72 -12.31
C SER A 148 -8.30 1.23 -13.39
N LYS A 149 -8.17 0.73 -14.62
CA LYS A 149 -9.18 0.96 -15.69
C LYS A 149 -10.58 0.47 -15.31
N LEU A 150 -10.66 -0.48 -14.37
CA LEU A 150 -11.91 -1.12 -13.98
C LEU A 150 -12.74 -0.27 -13.00
N ASN A 151 -12.15 0.78 -12.38
CA ASN A 151 -12.81 1.52 -11.31
C ASN A 151 -12.49 3.03 -11.24
N TYR A 152 -11.61 3.56 -12.09
CA TYR A 152 -11.20 4.98 -12.02
C TYR A 152 -12.39 5.95 -12.09
N PHE A 153 -13.44 5.58 -12.80
CA PHE A 153 -14.66 6.38 -12.99
C PHE A 153 -15.57 6.42 -11.75
N GLU A 154 -15.37 5.54 -10.77
CA GLU A 154 -16.09 5.53 -9.49
C GLU A 154 -15.35 6.27 -8.36
N ALA A 155 -14.23 6.92 -8.65
CA ALA A 155 -13.35 7.50 -7.62
C ALA A 155 -14.05 8.56 -6.74
N GLY A 156 -14.93 9.38 -7.30
CA GLY A 156 -15.74 10.33 -6.52
C GLY A 156 -16.74 9.62 -5.60
N GLY A 157 -17.53 8.71 -6.16
CA GLY A 157 -18.48 7.90 -5.37
C GLY A 157 -17.80 7.03 -4.30
N TYR A 158 -16.57 6.59 -4.56
CA TYR A 158 -15.77 5.89 -3.55
C TYR A 158 -15.44 6.77 -2.33
N VAL A 159 -15.09 8.05 -2.52
CA VAL A 159 -14.85 8.99 -1.42
C VAL A 159 -16.13 9.20 -0.61
N GLU A 160 -17.28 9.36 -1.29
CA GLU A 160 -18.59 9.46 -0.64
C GLU A 160 -18.95 8.19 0.14
N LEU A 161 -18.61 7.01 -0.40
CA LEU A 161 -18.82 5.74 0.29
C LEU A 161 -17.94 5.64 1.55
N ALA A 162 -16.67 6.02 1.45
CA ALA A 162 -15.73 6.02 2.59
C ALA A 162 -16.25 6.86 3.76
N GLU A 163 -16.75 8.06 3.46
CA GLU A 163 -17.37 8.95 4.45
C GLU A 163 -18.63 8.32 5.07
N ARG A 164 -19.55 7.79 4.26
CA ARG A 164 -20.76 7.10 4.74
C ARG A 164 -20.45 5.88 5.62
N LEU A 165 -19.36 5.17 5.36
CA LEU A 165 -18.90 4.05 6.19
C LEU A 165 -18.33 4.52 7.52
N GLY A 166 -18.05 5.81 7.67
CA GLY A 166 -17.42 6.40 8.85
C GLY A 166 -15.92 6.14 8.91
N ALA A 167 -15.26 5.99 7.77
CA ALA A 167 -13.82 5.90 7.69
C ALA A 167 -13.16 7.26 7.97
N ASP A 168 -11.98 7.27 8.58
CA ASP A 168 -11.25 8.50 8.91
C ASP A 168 -10.72 9.21 7.64
N SER A 169 -10.41 8.43 6.61
CA SER A 169 -9.99 8.94 5.30
C SER A 169 -10.22 7.93 4.17
N ALA A 170 -10.28 8.44 2.94
CA ALA A 170 -10.23 7.64 1.73
C ALA A 170 -8.80 7.61 1.20
N CYS A 171 -8.21 6.42 1.10
CA CYS A 171 -6.88 6.24 0.51
C CYS A 171 -7.01 5.72 -0.92
N MET A 172 -6.16 6.21 -1.82
CA MET A 172 -6.11 5.75 -3.20
C MET A 172 -4.67 5.44 -3.62
N ILE A 173 -4.48 4.36 -4.36
CA ILE A 173 -3.16 3.97 -4.87
C ILE A 173 -3.29 3.48 -6.32
N PRO A 174 -2.54 4.02 -7.29
CA PRO A 174 -2.52 3.46 -8.64
C PRO A 174 -1.95 2.05 -8.64
N ILE A 175 -2.62 1.10 -9.29
CA ILE A 175 -2.07 -0.26 -9.43
C ILE A 175 -0.73 -0.24 -10.18
N VAL A 176 0.07 -1.25 -9.88
CA VAL A 176 1.27 -1.59 -10.65
C VAL A 176 1.00 -2.91 -11.37
N PRO A 177 1.27 -3.04 -12.69
CA PRO A 177 0.94 -4.23 -13.47
C PRO A 177 1.90 -5.39 -13.17
N VAL A 178 1.74 -6.00 -12.00
CA VAL A 178 2.50 -7.17 -11.52
C VAL A 178 1.58 -8.17 -10.83
N GLY A 179 2.04 -9.41 -10.68
CA GLY A 179 1.20 -10.48 -10.15
C GLY A 179 0.04 -10.79 -11.11
N ARG A 180 -1.21 -10.79 -10.60
CA ARG A 180 -2.40 -10.92 -11.46
C ARG A 180 -2.78 -9.63 -12.19
N ALA A 181 -2.33 -8.46 -11.72
CA ALA A 181 -2.52 -7.22 -12.44
C ALA A 181 -1.72 -7.23 -13.75
N ASN A 182 -2.42 -7.21 -14.88
CA ASN A 182 -1.79 -7.13 -16.19
C ASN A 182 -1.83 -5.69 -16.73
N PRO A 183 -1.03 -5.35 -17.76
CA PRO A 183 -1.03 -4.01 -18.34
C PRO A 183 -2.38 -3.56 -18.91
N GLY A 184 -3.27 -4.49 -19.29
CA GLY A 184 -4.60 -4.18 -19.84
C GLY A 184 -5.54 -3.51 -18.83
N ILE A 185 -5.33 -3.73 -17.54
CA ILE A 185 -6.13 -3.08 -16.49
C ILE A 185 -5.41 -1.91 -15.80
N ALA A 186 -4.14 -1.65 -16.16
CA ALA A 186 -3.41 -0.52 -15.64
C ALA A 186 -4.00 0.80 -16.18
N PRO A 187 -4.25 1.79 -15.31
CA PRO A 187 -4.80 3.06 -15.75
C PRO A 187 -3.78 3.84 -16.57
N ASP A 188 -4.22 4.61 -17.53
CA ASP A 188 -3.39 5.63 -18.14
C ASP A 188 -3.36 6.93 -17.32
N VAL A 189 -2.57 7.91 -17.77
CA VAL A 189 -2.41 9.17 -17.02
C VAL A 189 -3.70 9.99 -17.03
N SER A 190 -4.49 9.94 -18.11
CA SER A 190 -5.76 10.69 -18.20
C SER A 190 -6.81 10.09 -17.28
N GLU A 191 -6.88 8.76 -17.21
CA GLU A 191 -7.75 8.03 -16.28
C GLU A 191 -7.37 8.31 -14.80
N LEU A 192 -6.07 8.36 -14.49
CA LEU A 192 -5.60 8.74 -13.15
C LEU A 192 -5.95 10.18 -12.77
N ILE A 193 -5.77 11.11 -13.71
CA ILE A 193 -6.16 12.52 -13.48
C ILE A 193 -7.67 12.62 -13.27
N ALA A 194 -8.48 11.96 -14.12
CA ALA A 194 -9.93 11.95 -13.99
C ALA A 194 -10.38 11.37 -12.63
N ALA A 195 -9.83 10.21 -12.23
CA ALA A 195 -10.10 9.61 -10.93
C ALA A 195 -9.79 10.57 -9.76
N LEU A 196 -8.57 11.11 -9.74
CA LEU A 196 -8.14 11.94 -8.62
C LEU A 196 -8.84 13.30 -8.59
N LYS A 197 -9.23 13.86 -9.74
CA LYS A 197 -10.04 15.09 -9.79
C LYS A 197 -11.46 14.85 -9.30
N SER A 198 -12.11 13.77 -9.72
CA SER A 198 -13.44 13.40 -9.23
C SER A 198 -13.43 13.14 -7.71
N ALA A 199 -12.42 12.41 -7.21
CA ALA A 199 -12.24 12.17 -5.80
C ALA A 199 -11.97 13.48 -5.00
N GLU A 200 -11.16 14.38 -5.52
CA GLU A 200 -10.89 15.69 -4.94
C GLU A 200 -12.16 16.54 -4.82
N GLU A 201 -13.01 16.56 -5.85
CA GLU A 201 -14.30 17.30 -5.85
C GLU A 201 -15.24 16.74 -4.79
N ALA A 202 -15.37 15.42 -4.68
CA ALA A 202 -16.15 14.78 -3.64
C ALA A 202 -15.60 15.11 -2.23
N ALA A 203 -14.27 15.01 -2.03
CA ALA A 203 -13.64 15.36 -0.76
C ALA A 203 -13.89 16.82 -0.35
N LYS A 204 -13.82 17.75 -1.31
CA LYS A 204 -14.13 19.17 -1.09
C LYS A 204 -15.58 19.38 -0.68
N SER A 205 -16.51 18.75 -1.38
CA SER A 205 -17.95 18.92 -1.11
C SER A 205 -18.37 18.39 0.26
N LEU A 206 -17.69 17.34 0.73
CA LEU A 206 -17.94 16.71 2.03
C LEU A 206 -17.12 17.30 3.18
N GLY A 207 -16.13 18.14 2.88
CA GLY A 207 -15.12 18.54 3.89
C GLY A 207 -14.30 17.35 4.39
N TYR A 208 -14.12 16.34 3.56
CA TYR A 208 -13.51 15.06 3.90
C TYR A 208 -12.05 14.99 3.44
N TRP A 209 -11.24 14.21 4.16
CA TRP A 209 -9.81 14.09 3.88
C TRP A 209 -9.51 12.83 3.05
N MET A 210 -8.63 12.96 2.05
CA MET A 210 -8.15 11.82 1.30
C MET A 210 -6.63 11.79 1.15
N THR A 211 -6.08 10.61 0.91
CA THR A 211 -4.65 10.38 0.74
C THR A 211 -4.37 9.61 -0.56
N VAL A 212 -3.36 10.02 -1.29
CA VAL A 212 -2.87 9.30 -2.48
C VAL A 212 -1.51 8.70 -2.18
N TRP A 213 -1.42 7.38 -2.20
CA TRP A 213 -0.18 6.65 -1.92
C TRP A 213 0.60 6.34 -3.18
N CYS A 214 1.93 6.33 -3.04
CA CYS A 214 2.86 5.95 -4.10
C CYS A 214 2.71 6.73 -5.42
N TYR A 215 2.05 7.91 -5.39
CA TYR A 215 1.85 8.73 -6.58
C TYR A 215 2.04 10.23 -6.28
N VAL A 216 3.28 10.64 -6.02
CA VAL A 216 3.65 12.05 -5.79
C VAL A 216 3.32 12.98 -6.97
N PRO A 217 3.32 12.53 -8.26
CA PRO A 217 2.92 13.39 -9.37
C PRO A 217 1.50 13.98 -9.25
N ALA A 218 0.63 13.42 -8.42
CA ALA A 218 -0.68 14.03 -8.12
C ALA A 218 -0.56 15.48 -7.65
N LYS A 219 0.51 15.85 -6.91
CA LYS A 219 0.80 17.24 -6.49
C LYS A 219 0.87 18.27 -7.63
N LEU A 220 0.96 17.82 -8.89
CA LEU A 220 0.95 18.72 -10.05
C LEU A 220 -0.45 19.27 -10.37
N PHE A 221 -1.53 18.65 -9.84
CA PHE A 221 -2.90 18.96 -10.26
C PHE A 221 -3.97 18.81 -9.17
N ILE A 222 -3.63 18.37 -7.96
CA ILE A 222 -4.55 18.28 -6.81
C ILE A 222 -4.32 19.41 -5.81
N ASP A 223 -5.36 19.74 -5.04
CA ASP A 223 -5.31 20.73 -3.97
C ASP A 223 -4.83 20.10 -2.66
N PRO A 224 -3.70 20.54 -2.09
CA PRO A 224 -3.15 19.93 -0.86
C PRO A 224 -4.00 20.17 0.40
N ARG A 225 -5.04 20.99 0.33
CA ARG A 225 -5.96 21.23 1.46
C ARG A 225 -6.90 20.06 1.72
N TYR A 226 -7.16 19.22 0.72
CA TYR A 226 -8.07 18.07 0.82
C TYR A 226 -7.38 16.76 0.52
N VAL A 227 -6.23 16.80 -0.16
CA VAL A 227 -5.55 15.61 -0.65
C VAL A 227 -4.08 15.64 -0.25
N SER A 228 -3.66 14.71 0.58
CA SER A 228 -2.23 14.47 0.82
C SER A 228 -1.66 13.42 -0.15
N THR A 229 -0.35 13.47 -0.34
CA THR A 229 0.37 12.39 -1.05
C THR A 229 1.47 11.85 -0.16
N TRP A 230 1.64 10.54 -0.16
CA TRP A 230 2.68 9.91 0.62
C TRP A 230 3.51 8.94 -0.23
N ALA A 231 4.84 9.10 -0.19
CA ALA A 231 5.81 8.19 -0.79
C ALA A 231 7.22 8.48 -0.25
N ASP A 232 7.63 7.80 0.79
CA ASP A 232 8.96 7.96 1.41
C ASP A 232 9.92 6.80 1.07
N CYS A 233 9.56 5.95 0.09
CA CYS A 233 10.33 4.76 -0.27
C CYS A 233 11.77 5.07 -0.70
N ARG A 234 11.98 6.17 -1.46
CA ARG A 234 13.33 6.59 -1.88
C ARG A 234 14.19 7.17 -0.76
N ARG A 235 13.62 7.40 0.41
CA ARG A 235 14.34 7.97 1.57
C ARG A 235 14.83 6.90 2.55
N GLY A 236 14.60 5.61 2.26
CA GLY A 236 15.00 4.49 3.10
C GLY A 236 14.29 4.44 4.47
N LYS A 237 13.14 5.11 4.59
CA LYS A 237 12.36 5.12 5.84
C LYS A 237 11.38 3.96 5.96
N VAL A 238 11.10 3.29 4.87
CA VAL A 238 10.19 2.14 4.78
C VAL A 238 10.96 0.96 4.19
N VAL A 239 10.77 -0.22 4.75
CA VAL A 239 11.28 -1.49 4.24
C VAL A 239 10.13 -2.48 4.17
N ASP A 240 10.05 -3.23 3.09
CA ASP A 240 9.04 -4.26 2.91
C ASP A 240 9.65 -5.63 3.27
N ILE A 241 8.85 -6.50 3.88
CA ILE A 241 9.25 -7.87 4.24
C ILE A 241 8.25 -8.85 3.65
N ASP A 242 8.75 -9.87 2.94
CA ASP A 242 7.91 -10.94 2.39
C ASP A 242 7.57 -12.02 3.44
N PRO A 243 6.67 -12.99 3.13
CA PRO A 243 6.29 -14.04 4.08
C PRO A 243 7.45 -14.92 4.55
N ALA A 244 8.51 -15.06 3.75
CA ALA A 244 9.71 -15.85 4.08
C ALA A 244 10.77 -15.04 4.87
N GLY A 245 10.52 -13.75 5.10
CA GLY A 245 11.42 -12.87 5.85
C GLY A 245 12.50 -12.20 5.00
N ASN A 246 12.37 -12.17 3.67
CA ASN A 246 13.29 -11.42 2.83
C ASN A 246 12.93 -9.93 2.89
N LEU A 247 13.94 -9.06 2.98
CA LEU A 247 13.78 -7.62 2.84
C LEU A 247 13.67 -7.29 1.34
N LEU A 248 12.56 -6.71 0.96
CA LEU A 248 12.26 -6.35 -0.42
C LEU A 248 12.59 -4.87 -0.67
N LEU A 249 13.05 -4.57 -1.89
CA LEU A 249 13.19 -3.20 -2.35
C LEU A 249 11.81 -2.51 -2.41
N CYS A 250 10.81 -3.24 -2.85
CA CYS A 250 9.40 -2.90 -2.84
C CYS A 250 8.58 -4.18 -2.98
N ASP A 251 7.43 -4.26 -2.35
CA ASP A 251 6.54 -5.43 -2.40
C ASP A 251 5.92 -5.70 -3.79
N VAL A 252 6.07 -4.79 -4.75
CA VAL A 252 5.71 -4.99 -6.16
C VAL A 252 6.89 -5.39 -7.06
N LEU A 253 8.11 -5.57 -6.52
CA LEU A 253 9.31 -5.96 -7.28
C LEU A 253 9.91 -7.28 -6.79
N ASP A 254 10.47 -8.07 -7.71
CA ASP A 254 11.24 -9.29 -7.38
C ASP A 254 12.71 -8.97 -7.06
N VAL A 255 12.92 -7.94 -6.24
CA VAL A 255 14.25 -7.51 -5.82
C VAL A 255 14.34 -7.55 -4.31
N SER A 256 15.09 -8.49 -3.77
CA SER A 256 15.29 -8.65 -2.34
C SER A 256 16.77 -8.59 -1.98
N SER A 257 17.08 -8.20 -0.75
CA SER A 257 18.44 -8.23 -0.20
C SER A 257 18.41 -8.38 1.29
N GLY A 258 19.01 -9.46 1.81
CA GLY A 258 18.96 -9.81 3.21
C GLY A 258 17.70 -10.61 3.58
N ASN A 259 17.80 -11.39 4.67
CA ASN A 259 16.69 -12.14 5.23
C ASN A 259 16.74 -12.07 6.76
N VAL A 260 15.58 -11.85 7.40
CA VAL A 260 15.46 -11.66 8.86
C VAL A 260 15.91 -12.87 9.69
N LYS A 261 16.06 -14.06 9.09
CA LYS A 261 16.60 -15.25 9.77
C LYS A 261 18.03 -15.08 10.25
N MET A 262 18.80 -14.20 9.63
CA MET A 262 20.15 -13.83 10.09
C MET A 262 20.16 -12.77 11.21
N GLY A 263 18.98 -12.33 11.67
CA GLY A 263 18.76 -11.18 12.53
C GLY A 263 18.46 -9.92 11.72
N PHE A 264 17.47 -9.13 12.15
CA PHE A 264 16.98 -7.97 11.39
C PHE A 264 18.09 -6.94 11.11
N ARG A 265 18.95 -6.66 12.11
CA ARG A 265 20.05 -5.69 11.94
C ARG A 265 21.02 -6.10 10.82
N LYS A 266 21.45 -7.37 10.80
CA LYS A 266 22.33 -7.89 9.73
C LYS A 266 21.63 -7.92 8.36
N ALA A 267 20.34 -8.26 8.35
CA ALA A 267 19.54 -8.22 7.13
C ALA A 267 19.46 -6.78 6.58
N LEU A 268 19.27 -5.81 7.46
CA LEU A 268 19.20 -4.39 7.13
C LEU A 268 20.53 -3.83 6.60
N GLU A 269 21.68 -4.25 7.19
CA GLU A 269 23.01 -3.93 6.69
C GLU A 269 23.17 -4.39 5.24
N LYS A 270 22.88 -5.66 4.96
CA LYS A 270 22.88 -6.21 3.58
C LYS A 270 21.94 -5.47 2.65
N TYR A 271 20.74 -5.11 3.14
CA TYR A 271 19.77 -4.36 2.36
C TYR A 271 20.36 -3.02 1.89
N PHE A 272 20.94 -2.22 2.78
CA PHE A 272 21.51 -0.92 2.42
C PHE A 272 22.85 -1.02 1.65
N GLU A 273 23.54 -2.14 1.71
CA GLU A 273 24.72 -2.43 0.88
C GLU A 273 24.33 -2.78 -0.58
N SER A 274 23.08 -3.15 -0.83
CA SER A 274 22.61 -3.50 -2.17
C SER A 274 22.74 -2.33 -3.15
N GLU A 275 23.28 -2.62 -4.33
CA GLU A 275 23.39 -1.63 -5.41
C GLU A 275 22.01 -1.07 -5.82
N HIS A 276 20.97 -1.92 -5.84
CA HIS A 276 19.62 -1.52 -6.16
C HIS A 276 19.07 -0.51 -5.15
N VAL A 277 19.25 -0.76 -3.86
CA VAL A 277 18.83 0.16 -2.79
C VAL A 277 19.56 1.49 -2.91
N ARG A 278 20.87 1.48 -3.14
CA ARG A 278 21.65 2.71 -3.34
C ARG A 278 21.20 3.51 -4.54
N LYS A 279 20.88 2.85 -5.67
CA LYS A 279 20.34 3.51 -6.87
C LYS A 279 18.97 4.13 -6.60
N VAL A 280 18.08 3.42 -5.91
CA VAL A 280 16.75 3.96 -5.56
C VAL A 280 16.86 5.17 -4.66
N MET A 281 17.75 5.15 -3.68
CA MET A 281 17.94 6.27 -2.75
C MET A 281 18.65 7.48 -3.36
N ASN A 282 19.48 7.26 -4.39
CA ASN A 282 20.28 8.30 -5.06
C ASN A 282 20.04 8.27 -6.57
N PRO A 283 18.80 8.55 -7.05
CA PRO A 283 18.48 8.43 -8.46
C PRO A 283 19.19 9.49 -9.31
N LYS A 284 19.72 9.09 -10.47
CA LYS A 284 20.27 9.99 -11.48
C LYS A 284 19.16 10.54 -12.37
N LEU A 285 18.44 11.53 -11.84
CA LEU A 285 17.28 12.10 -12.51
C LEU A 285 17.63 12.71 -13.87
N LYS A 286 16.85 12.36 -14.90
CA LYS A 286 16.86 12.93 -16.25
C LYS A 286 15.66 13.86 -16.44
N GLU A 287 15.63 14.59 -17.57
CA GLU A 287 14.42 15.35 -17.94
C GLU A 287 13.21 14.43 -18.16
N PRO A 288 12.01 14.84 -17.76
CA PRO A 288 11.62 16.17 -17.22
C PRO A 288 11.80 16.30 -15.69
N CYS A 289 12.29 15.28 -14.99
CA CYS A 289 12.39 15.27 -13.52
C CYS A 289 13.52 16.18 -13.01
N LYS A 290 14.62 16.32 -13.77
CA LYS A 290 15.79 17.12 -13.38
C LYS A 290 15.45 18.60 -13.19
N SER A 291 14.63 19.16 -14.07
CA SER A 291 14.17 20.57 -14.02
C SER A 291 12.81 20.77 -13.36
N CYS A 292 12.22 19.71 -12.81
CA CYS A 292 10.88 19.77 -12.22
C CYS A 292 10.88 20.47 -10.85
N GLY A 293 9.94 21.40 -10.62
CA GLY A 293 9.77 22.06 -9.32
C GLY A 293 9.42 21.10 -8.13
N LEU A 294 8.98 19.87 -8.42
CA LEU A 294 8.76 18.82 -7.42
C LEU A 294 9.97 17.88 -7.25
N ARG A 295 11.11 18.17 -7.87
CA ARG A 295 12.29 17.27 -7.92
C ARG A 295 12.67 16.71 -6.55
N ASP A 296 12.79 17.58 -5.55
CA ASP A 296 13.30 17.22 -4.22
C ASP A 296 12.27 16.46 -3.35
N VAL A 297 11.00 16.54 -3.71
CA VAL A 297 9.92 15.81 -3.05
C VAL A 297 9.58 14.52 -3.78
N CYS A 298 9.45 14.59 -5.11
CA CYS A 298 9.04 13.48 -5.96
C CYS A 298 10.17 12.50 -6.28
N MET A 299 11.42 13.02 -6.45
CA MET A 299 12.63 12.24 -6.78
C MET A 299 12.44 11.29 -7.98
N GLY A 300 11.63 11.69 -8.99
CA GLY A 300 11.32 10.86 -10.17
C GLY A 300 10.10 9.95 -10.01
N GLY A 301 9.38 10.03 -8.90
CA GLY A 301 8.16 9.25 -8.65
C GLY A 301 8.43 7.81 -8.22
N CYS A 302 7.49 6.91 -8.52
CA CYS A 302 7.58 5.52 -8.14
C CYS A 302 8.67 4.78 -8.94
N TYR A 303 9.73 4.37 -8.27
CA TYR A 303 10.83 3.65 -8.89
C TYR A 303 10.43 2.24 -9.37
N ALA A 304 9.44 1.62 -8.74
CA ALA A 304 8.95 0.32 -9.15
C ALA A 304 8.27 0.43 -10.53
N ARG A 305 7.41 1.43 -10.76
CA ARG A 305 6.82 1.69 -12.08
C ARG A 305 7.88 2.05 -13.13
N SER A 306 8.89 2.85 -12.76
CA SER A 306 10.03 3.16 -13.64
C SER A 306 10.77 1.89 -14.05
N TYR A 307 11.04 1.00 -13.09
CA TYR A 307 11.77 -0.24 -13.37
C TYR A 307 10.96 -1.18 -14.27
N ILE A 308 9.67 -1.33 -14.02
CA ILE A 308 8.78 -2.18 -14.83
C ILE A 308 8.64 -1.62 -16.26
N ALA A 309 8.53 -0.30 -16.41
CA ALA A 309 8.34 0.32 -17.72
C ALA A 309 9.64 0.46 -18.53
N TYR A 310 10.78 0.73 -17.88
CA TYR A 310 12.01 1.14 -18.56
C TYR A 310 13.24 0.31 -18.17
N GLY A 311 13.12 -0.67 -17.27
CA GLY A 311 14.25 -1.48 -16.78
C GLY A 311 15.26 -0.72 -15.91
N THR A 312 14.90 0.48 -15.39
CA THR A 312 15.81 1.31 -14.61
C THR A 312 15.10 2.01 -13.45
N PHE A 313 15.80 2.17 -12.32
CA PHE A 313 15.31 2.95 -11.16
C PHE A 313 15.50 4.48 -11.33
N ASP A 314 16.30 4.92 -12.31
CA ASP A 314 16.59 6.32 -12.60
C ASP A 314 15.56 6.96 -13.54
N GLY A 315 14.69 6.17 -14.14
CA GLY A 315 13.65 6.64 -15.04
C GLY A 315 12.58 7.47 -14.30
N PRO A 316 11.85 8.31 -15.04
CA PRO A 316 10.70 8.99 -14.49
C PRO A 316 9.55 7.98 -14.25
N ASP A 317 8.61 8.34 -13.38
CA ASP A 317 7.37 7.60 -13.23
C ASP A 317 6.54 7.68 -14.53
N PRO A 318 6.21 6.55 -15.19
CA PRO A 318 5.45 6.56 -16.44
C PRO A 318 4.05 7.17 -16.28
N TYR A 319 3.51 7.20 -15.06
CA TYR A 319 2.22 7.82 -14.76
C TYR A 319 2.32 9.35 -14.55
N CYS A 320 3.50 9.96 -14.68
CA CYS A 320 3.64 11.40 -14.52
C CYS A 320 3.10 12.17 -15.73
N PRO A 321 2.18 13.16 -15.56
CA PRO A 321 1.65 13.95 -16.68
C PRO A 321 2.71 14.68 -17.50
N LYS A 322 3.85 15.06 -16.90
CA LYS A 322 4.96 15.71 -17.63
C LYS A 322 5.72 14.74 -18.53
N VAL A 323 5.75 13.46 -18.19
CA VAL A 323 6.42 12.42 -18.98
C VAL A 323 5.59 12.09 -20.21
N GLN A 324 4.29 11.89 -20.05
CA GLN A 324 3.38 11.57 -21.15
C GLN A 324 3.37 12.67 -22.23
N ARG A 325 3.42 13.95 -21.85
CA ARG A 325 3.49 15.05 -22.82
C ARG A 325 4.73 15.02 -23.69
N ILE A 326 5.87 14.56 -23.17
CA ILE A 326 7.11 14.44 -23.92
C ILE A 326 7.07 13.24 -24.86
N GLU A 327 6.49 12.12 -24.43
CA GLU A 327 6.35 10.92 -25.25
C GLU A 327 5.39 11.12 -26.42
N GLN A 328 4.31 11.92 -26.24
CA GLN A 328 3.39 12.31 -27.31
C GLN A 328 3.95 13.35 -28.29
N ALA A 329 4.97 14.10 -27.89
CA ALA A 329 5.64 15.12 -28.73
C ALA A 329 6.83 14.57 -29.54
N ARG A 330 7.20 13.32 -29.38
CA ARG A 330 8.22 12.58 -30.12
C ARG A 330 7.61 11.69 -31.20
#